data_c51ac2c32b19e2bc0023e67e78a8bfe0
#
_entry.id   c51ac2c32b19e2bc0023e67e78a8bfe0
#
_cell.length_a   1.000
_cell.length_b   1.000
_cell.length_c   1.000
_cell.angle_alpha   90.00
_cell.angle_beta   90.00
_cell.angle_gamma   90.00
#
_symmetry.space_group_name_H-M   'P 1'
#
loop_
_entity.id
_entity.type
_entity.pdbx_description
1 polymer ?
#
loop_
_entity_poly.entity_id
_entity_poly.type
_entity_poly.pdbx_seq_one_letter_code
_entity_poly.pdbx_strand_id
1 'polypeptide(L)'
;LRRSFEAAHPAVKLSQSELTQSEIFTALRQGDIDLAISYAIDLPKDLEFQAIKSLPPFVMLAPDHPLANNKILTVEQLTGHAMVLLDLPLSSDYFLSFFSRTGPRPIIAERTKDLAVARSLVANGFGYSVINYRPIGTHAPDGKPLIFVPLESEVPPLPVGLLSLKGLTTRRIYSAFLDLCREEMK
;
A
#
# COMPACT_ATOMS: atom_id res chain seq x y z
N LEU A 1 -13.21 -10.58 -1.55
CA LEU A 1 -13.92 -9.88 -0.47
C LEU A 1 -15.38 -9.59 -0.83
N ARG A 2 -15.67 -8.67 -1.79
CA ARG A 2 -17.06 -8.26 -2.09
C ARG A 2 -17.97 -9.44 -2.43
N ARG A 3 -17.59 -10.27 -3.40
CA ARG A 3 -18.37 -11.44 -3.83
C ARG A 3 -18.62 -12.42 -2.68
N SER A 4 -17.61 -12.70 -1.88
CA SER A 4 -17.71 -13.62 -0.73
C SER A 4 -18.65 -13.05 0.32
N PHE A 5 -18.56 -11.75 0.58
CA PHE A 5 -19.42 -11.10 1.58
C PHE A 5 -20.90 -11.06 1.15
N GLU A 6 -21.19 -10.66 -0.09
CA GLU A 6 -22.55 -10.64 -0.63
C GLU A 6 -23.17 -12.04 -0.71
N ALA A 7 -22.36 -13.09 -0.96
CA ALA A 7 -22.82 -14.47 -0.95
C ALA A 7 -23.17 -14.94 0.47
N ALA A 8 -22.39 -14.57 1.49
CA ALA A 8 -22.65 -14.90 2.89
C ALA A 8 -23.80 -14.06 3.50
N HIS A 9 -24.05 -12.87 2.95
CA HIS A 9 -25.04 -11.91 3.41
C HIS A 9 -25.94 -11.40 2.27
N PRO A 10 -26.87 -12.22 1.73
CA PRO A 10 -27.62 -11.89 0.50
C PRO A 10 -28.50 -10.63 0.60
N ALA A 11 -28.85 -10.22 1.82
CA ALA A 11 -29.61 -8.99 2.07
C ALA A 11 -28.75 -7.72 2.03
N VAL A 12 -27.42 -7.85 1.92
CA VAL A 12 -26.49 -6.73 1.88
C VAL A 12 -25.98 -6.54 0.46
N LYS A 13 -26.02 -5.30 0.00
CA LYS A 13 -25.36 -4.88 -1.26
C LYS A 13 -24.19 -3.96 -0.93
N LEU A 14 -23.02 -4.28 -1.47
CA LEU A 14 -21.84 -3.45 -1.35
C LEU A 14 -21.69 -2.56 -2.59
N SER A 15 -21.55 -1.25 -2.39
CA SER A 15 -20.99 -0.36 -3.40
C SER A 15 -19.51 -0.12 -3.09
N GLN A 16 -18.70 0.06 -4.13
CA GLN A 16 -17.26 0.25 -3.99
C GLN A 16 -16.85 1.49 -4.79
N SER A 17 -16.01 2.32 -4.15
CA SER A 17 -15.38 3.49 -4.76
C SER A 17 -13.89 3.47 -4.48
N GLU A 18 -13.10 4.04 -5.37
CA GLU A 18 -11.68 4.33 -5.14
C GLU A 18 -11.53 5.80 -4.79
N LEU A 19 -10.89 6.08 -3.67
CA LEU A 19 -10.70 7.41 -3.13
C LEU A 19 -9.26 7.54 -2.59
N THR A 20 -8.71 8.74 -2.64
CA THR A 20 -7.49 9.07 -1.89
C THR A 20 -7.77 9.04 -0.39
N GLN A 21 -6.72 8.93 0.43
CA GLN A 21 -6.90 8.84 1.88
C GLN A 21 -7.60 10.08 2.48
N SER A 22 -7.33 11.27 1.96
CA SER A 22 -8.00 12.50 2.39
C SER A 22 -9.49 12.53 2.00
N GLU A 23 -9.83 12.01 0.81
CA GLU A 23 -11.22 11.86 0.38
C GLU A 23 -11.95 10.80 1.21
N ILE A 24 -11.30 9.70 1.57
CA ILE A 24 -11.83 8.67 2.49
C ILE A 24 -12.23 9.32 3.83
N PHE A 25 -11.34 10.14 4.43
CA PHE A 25 -11.63 10.81 5.69
C PHE A 25 -12.85 11.72 5.61
N THR A 26 -12.98 12.44 4.50
CA THR A 26 -14.12 13.32 4.25
C THR A 26 -15.40 12.53 4.04
N ALA A 27 -15.37 11.52 3.16
CA ALA A 27 -16.52 10.69 2.82
C ALA A 27 -17.07 9.90 4.04
N LEU A 28 -16.17 9.40 4.92
CA LEU A 28 -16.58 8.78 6.19
C LEU A 28 -17.32 9.75 7.11
N ARG A 29 -16.84 11.01 7.24
CA ARG A 29 -17.47 12.03 8.07
C ARG A 29 -18.83 12.49 7.54
N GLN A 30 -18.96 12.53 6.21
CA GLN A 30 -20.21 12.90 5.54
C GLN A 30 -21.23 11.75 5.49
N GLY A 31 -20.78 10.52 5.76
CA GLY A 31 -21.62 9.32 5.66
C GLY A 31 -21.85 8.86 4.22
N ASP A 32 -21.03 9.34 3.27
CA ASP A 32 -21.06 8.90 1.87
C ASP A 32 -20.54 7.47 1.70
N ILE A 33 -19.66 7.04 2.62
CA ILE A 33 -19.22 5.67 2.78
C ILE A 33 -19.31 5.23 4.24
N ASP A 34 -19.63 3.95 4.48
CA ASP A 34 -19.72 3.39 5.83
C ASP A 34 -18.35 2.98 6.39
N LEU A 35 -17.47 2.49 5.53
CA LEU A 35 -16.14 2.00 5.90
C LEU A 35 -15.17 2.07 4.71
N ALA A 36 -13.88 2.05 4.99
CA ALA A 36 -12.83 1.98 3.98
C ALA A 36 -11.76 0.97 4.37
N ILE A 37 -11.16 0.30 3.37
CA ILE A 37 -9.89 -0.39 3.53
C ILE A 37 -8.79 0.63 3.21
N SER A 38 -7.96 0.94 4.20
CA SER A 38 -6.92 1.96 4.07
C SER A 38 -5.70 1.63 4.92
N TYR A 39 -4.68 2.46 4.82
CA TYR A 39 -3.46 2.35 5.60
C TYR A 39 -3.54 3.19 6.89
N ALA A 40 -2.80 2.76 7.92
CA ALA A 40 -2.68 3.51 9.18
C ALA A 40 -1.63 4.65 9.06
N ILE A 41 -1.91 5.63 8.21
CA ILE A 41 -1.06 6.82 8.03
C ILE A 41 -1.86 8.05 8.44
N ASP A 42 -1.34 8.86 9.37
CA ASP A 42 -1.89 10.15 9.82
C ASP A 42 -3.42 10.09 10.10
N LEU A 43 -3.83 9.05 10.82
CA LEU A 43 -5.25 8.80 11.09
C LEU A 43 -5.84 9.88 12.01
N PRO A 44 -6.96 10.51 11.62
CA PRO A 44 -7.69 11.45 12.46
C PRO A 44 -8.24 10.79 13.72
N LYS A 45 -8.29 11.55 14.83
CA LYS A 45 -8.75 11.04 16.14
C LYS A 45 -10.23 10.66 16.20
N ASP A 46 -11.05 11.17 15.31
CA ASP A 46 -12.47 10.91 15.19
C ASP A 46 -12.79 9.62 14.41
N LEU A 47 -11.79 9.03 13.76
CA LEU A 47 -11.91 7.76 13.08
C LEU A 47 -11.38 6.61 13.94
N GLU A 48 -11.89 5.41 13.69
CA GLU A 48 -11.47 4.16 14.31
C GLU A 48 -10.85 3.25 13.25
N PHE A 49 -9.68 2.69 13.57
CA PHE A 49 -8.93 1.81 12.68
C PHE A 49 -8.80 0.43 13.31
N GLN A 50 -9.22 -0.59 12.57
CA GLN A 50 -9.08 -2.00 12.92
C GLN A 50 -8.09 -2.67 11.99
N ALA A 51 -6.89 -2.95 12.50
CA ALA A 51 -5.83 -3.59 11.71
C ALA A 51 -6.26 -4.99 11.22
N ILE A 52 -5.98 -5.26 9.95
CA ILE A 52 -6.16 -6.56 9.31
C ILE A 52 -4.80 -7.22 9.16
N LYS A 53 -3.83 -6.52 8.56
CA LYS A 53 -2.50 -7.04 8.22
C LYS A 53 -1.45 -5.94 8.26
N SER A 54 -0.22 -6.31 8.57
CA SER A 54 0.94 -5.44 8.39
C SER A 54 1.68 -5.79 7.10
N LEU A 55 2.00 -4.78 6.31
CA LEU A 55 2.61 -4.92 4.99
C LEU A 55 4.10 -4.52 5.07
N PRO A 56 5.02 -5.49 4.97
CA PRO A 56 6.45 -5.19 4.94
C PRO A 56 6.85 -4.48 3.64
N PRO A 57 7.91 -3.67 3.65
CA PRO A 57 8.41 -3.03 2.45
C PRO A 57 9.16 -4.00 1.54
N PHE A 58 9.02 -3.78 0.23
CA PHE A 58 9.78 -4.45 -0.82
C PHE A 58 10.37 -3.42 -1.77
N VAL A 59 11.52 -3.76 -2.34
CA VAL A 59 12.12 -3.02 -3.46
C VAL A 59 11.70 -3.71 -4.75
N MET A 60 11.08 -2.98 -5.65
CA MET A 60 10.71 -3.41 -6.99
C MET A 60 11.81 -2.99 -7.96
N LEU A 61 12.31 -3.91 -8.76
CA LEU A 61 13.48 -3.78 -9.62
C LEU A 61 13.24 -4.40 -10.99
N ALA A 62 13.92 -3.89 -12.02
CA ALA A 62 14.11 -4.65 -13.27
C ALA A 62 15.07 -5.83 -13.04
N PRO A 63 14.96 -6.93 -13.80
CA PRO A 63 15.83 -8.10 -13.61
C PRO A 63 17.33 -7.82 -13.84
N ASP A 64 17.66 -6.86 -14.69
CA ASP A 64 19.02 -6.41 -15.00
C ASP A 64 19.57 -5.34 -14.05
N HIS A 65 18.77 -4.90 -13.08
CA HIS A 65 19.24 -3.95 -12.09
C HIS A 65 20.34 -4.56 -11.21
N PRO A 66 21.44 -3.83 -10.87
CA PRO A 66 22.56 -4.38 -10.09
C PRO A 66 22.16 -5.02 -8.76
N LEU A 67 21.07 -4.58 -8.16
CA LEU A 67 20.57 -5.08 -6.87
C LEU A 67 19.56 -6.23 -6.99
N ALA A 68 19.16 -6.65 -8.19
CA ALA A 68 18.08 -7.63 -8.40
C ALA A 68 18.37 -9.04 -7.85
N ASN A 69 19.66 -9.42 -7.74
CA ASN A 69 20.08 -10.74 -7.27
C ASN A 69 20.22 -10.84 -5.75
N ASN A 70 19.98 -9.76 -5.00
CA ASN A 70 20.05 -9.80 -3.54
C ASN A 70 18.82 -10.53 -2.97
N LYS A 71 19.03 -11.27 -1.87
CA LYS A 71 17.92 -11.93 -1.13
C LYS A 71 17.16 -10.95 -0.25
N ILE A 72 17.84 -9.94 0.24
CA ILE A 72 17.33 -8.83 1.05
C ILE A 72 18.16 -7.60 0.74
N LEU A 73 17.57 -6.42 0.84
CA LEU A 73 18.25 -5.14 0.63
C LEU A 73 18.13 -4.28 1.87
N THR A 74 19.12 -3.43 2.12
CA THR A 74 19.06 -2.36 3.11
C THR A 74 18.85 -1.00 2.43
N VAL A 75 18.45 -0.01 3.19
CA VAL A 75 18.21 1.35 2.67
C VAL A 75 19.51 1.98 2.14
N GLU A 76 20.66 1.67 2.78
CA GLU A 76 21.97 2.16 2.37
C GLU A 76 22.35 1.66 0.97
N GLN A 77 22.01 0.42 0.64
CA GLN A 77 22.26 -0.15 -0.69
C GLN A 77 21.46 0.54 -1.80
N LEU A 78 20.33 1.16 -1.46
CA LEU A 78 19.50 1.92 -2.41
C LEU A 78 20.08 3.31 -2.70
N THR A 79 20.97 3.83 -1.83
CA THR A 79 21.57 5.14 -2.04
C THR A 79 22.49 5.10 -3.28
N GLY A 80 22.39 6.14 -4.11
CA GLY A 80 23.14 6.22 -5.37
C GLY A 80 22.42 5.61 -6.58
N HIS A 81 21.31 4.88 -6.37
CA HIS A 81 20.46 4.41 -7.45
C HIS A 81 19.25 5.31 -7.67
N ALA A 82 18.79 5.42 -8.91
CA ALA A 82 17.63 6.20 -9.29
C ALA A 82 16.35 5.57 -8.73
N MET A 83 15.44 6.40 -8.17
CA MET A 83 14.17 5.97 -7.60
C MET A 83 13.00 6.46 -8.45
N VAL A 84 12.06 5.58 -8.72
CA VAL A 84 10.71 5.88 -9.20
C VAL A 84 9.81 5.97 -7.96
N LEU A 85 9.40 7.17 -7.57
CA LEU A 85 8.57 7.38 -6.39
C LEU A 85 7.08 7.24 -6.74
N LEU A 86 6.38 6.37 -6.02
CA LEU A 86 4.92 6.35 -6.00
C LEU A 86 4.42 7.51 -5.12
N ASP A 87 4.10 8.63 -5.75
CA ASP A 87 3.85 9.93 -5.13
C ASP A 87 2.35 10.14 -4.86
N LEU A 88 1.78 9.30 -3.99
CA LEU A 88 0.42 9.45 -3.50
C LEU A 88 0.41 10.32 -2.23
N PRO A 89 -0.62 11.16 -2.03
CA PRO A 89 -0.78 11.95 -0.81
C PRO A 89 -0.64 11.07 0.45
N LEU A 90 0.12 11.54 1.44
CA LEU A 90 0.47 10.87 2.70
C LEU A 90 1.39 9.65 2.54
N SER A 91 1.28 8.87 1.45
CA SER A 91 2.11 7.67 1.26
C SER A 91 3.53 7.98 0.82
N SER A 92 3.75 9.06 0.06
CA SER A 92 5.09 9.47 -0.36
C SER A 92 6.01 9.78 0.82
N ASP A 93 5.49 10.47 1.85
CA ASP A 93 6.26 10.81 3.05
C ASP A 93 6.64 9.55 3.82
N TYR A 94 5.76 8.55 3.88
CA TYR A 94 6.08 7.24 4.45
C TYR A 94 7.24 6.58 3.69
N PHE A 95 7.21 6.49 2.37
CA PHE A 95 8.31 5.90 1.59
C PHE A 95 9.61 6.69 1.70
N LEU A 96 9.55 8.01 1.76
CA LEU A 96 10.71 8.86 1.94
C LEU A 96 11.28 8.78 3.37
N SER A 97 10.47 8.43 4.37
CA SER A 97 10.92 8.27 5.75
C SER A 97 11.94 7.16 5.95
N PHE A 98 12.00 6.16 5.05
CA PHE A 98 13.03 5.12 5.06
C PHE A 98 14.44 5.73 4.96
N PHE A 99 14.59 6.81 4.20
CA PHE A 99 15.89 7.45 3.94
C PHE A 99 16.24 8.54 4.95
N SER A 100 15.28 9.07 5.70
CA SER A 100 15.51 10.18 6.64
C SER A 100 16.37 9.80 7.83
N ARG A 101 16.46 8.51 8.16
CA ARG A 101 17.18 7.98 9.33
C ARG A 101 18.58 7.47 9.00
N THR A 102 18.86 7.12 7.77
CA THR A 102 20.05 6.36 7.36
C THR A 102 21.05 7.15 6.52
N GLY A 103 20.79 8.42 6.18
CA GLY A 103 21.77 9.21 5.43
C GLY A 103 21.21 9.97 4.21
N PRO A 104 21.89 9.97 3.07
CA PRO A 104 21.52 10.82 1.94
C PRO A 104 20.14 10.46 1.38
N ARG A 105 19.42 11.49 0.92
CA ARG A 105 18.11 11.35 0.29
C ARG A 105 18.19 10.51 -0.98
N PRO A 106 17.12 9.77 -1.34
CA PRO A 106 17.10 9.01 -2.59
C PRO A 106 17.17 9.95 -3.79
N ILE A 107 17.77 9.47 -4.88
CA ILE A 107 17.81 10.18 -6.16
C ILE A 107 16.48 9.92 -6.87
N ILE A 108 15.51 10.81 -6.72
CA ILE A 108 14.20 10.66 -7.37
C ILE A 108 14.33 11.04 -8.83
N ALA A 109 14.31 10.03 -9.72
CA ALA A 109 14.36 10.22 -11.17
C ALA A 109 12.96 10.48 -11.74
N GLU A 110 11.94 9.77 -11.23
CA GLU A 110 10.58 9.83 -11.72
C GLU A 110 9.58 9.85 -10.57
N ARG A 111 8.39 10.47 -10.81
CA ARG A 111 7.25 10.47 -9.88
C ARG A 111 5.99 10.06 -10.62
N THR A 112 5.19 9.22 -10.01
CA THR A 112 3.87 8.85 -10.53
C THR A 112 2.90 8.58 -9.40
N LYS A 113 1.60 8.80 -9.67
CA LYS A 113 0.51 8.46 -8.74
C LYS A 113 -0.11 7.10 -9.04
N ASP A 114 0.33 6.45 -10.11
CA ASP A 114 -0.23 5.19 -10.60
C ASP A 114 0.79 4.06 -10.44
N LEU A 115 0.40 3.00 -9.71
CA LEU A 115 1.25 1.84 -9.50
C LEU A 115 1.56 1.09 -10.81
N ALA A 116 0.64 1.06 -11.78
CA ALA A 116 0.88 0.41 -13.06
C ALA A 116 1.93 1.16 -13.88
N VAL A 117 1.91 2.50 -13.83
CA VAL A 117 2.95 3.35 -14.44
C VAL A 117 4.28 3.17 -13.71
N ALA A 118 4.30 3.14 -12.37
CA ALA A 118 5.53 2.88 -11.60
C ALA A 118 6.15 1.53 -11.99
N ARG A 119 5.34 0.48 -12.14
CA ARG A 119 5.79 -0.85 -12.57
C ARG A 119 6.41 -0.81 -13.97
N SER A 120 5.79 -0.10 -14.91
CA SER A 120 6.32 0.03 -16.27
C SER A 120 7.64 0.81 -16.28
N LEU A 121 7.73 1.93 -15.54
CA LEU A 121 8.97 2.70 -15.43
C LEU A 121 10.11 1.85 -14.88
N VAL A 122 9.87 1.14 -13.76
CA VAL A 122 10.89 0.26 -13.16
C VAL A 122 11.30 -0.86 -14.10
N ALA A 123 10.32 -1.55 -14.73
CA ALA A 123 10.60 -2.64 -15.67
C ALA A 123 11.38 -2.19 -16.92
N ASN A 124 11.37 -0.90 -17.22
CA ASN A 124 12.11 -0.28 -18.32
C ASN A 124 13.42 0.39 -17.88
N GLY A 125 13.88 0.15 -16.63
CA GLY A 125 15.20 0.56 -16.17
C GLY A 125 15.31 2.02 -15.70
N PHE A 126 14.18 2.73 -15.46
CA PHE A 126 14.23 4.11 -14.95
C PHE A 126 14.62 4.23 -13.47
N GLY A 127 14.80 3.08 -12.79
CA GLY A 127 15.23 3.00 -11.42
C GLY A 127 14.49 1.92 -10.63
N TYR A 128 14.61 1.96 -9.30
CA TYR A 128 13.85 1.11 -8.39
C TYR A 128 12.64 1.84 -7.82
N SER A 129 11.69 1.08 -7.25
CA SER A 129 10.62 1.66 -6.44
C SER A 129 10.45 0.90 -5.13
N VAL A 130 10.05 1.58 -4.04
CA VAL A 130 9.70 0.94 -2.76
C VAL A 130 8.19 0.85 -2.66
N ILE A 131 7.68 -0.35 -2.33
CA ILE A 131 6.26 -0.65 -2.18
C ILE A 131 6.03 -1.53 -0.95
N ASN A 132 4.83 -1.49 -0.37
CA ASN A 132 4.42 -2.35 0.76
C ASN A 132 3.53 -3.52 0.34
N TYR A 133 3.14 -3.59 -0.90
CA TYR A 133 2.32 -4.67 -1.42
C TYR A 133 3.08 -5.39 -2.53
N ARG A 134 3.37 -6.69 -2.31
CA ARG A 134 3.94 -7.54 -3.36
C ARG A 134 2.81 -8.10 -4.21
N PRO A 135 2.65 -7.67 -5.47
CA PRO A 135 1.65 -8.23 -6.37
C PRO A 135 1.92 -9.72 -6.65
N ILE A 136 0.86 -10.50 -6.84
CA ILE A 136 0.98 -11.90 -7.27
C ILE A 136 1.65 -11.97 -8.66
N GLY A 137 1.25 -11.06 -9.56
CA GLY A 137 1.86 -10.95 -10.89
C GLY A 137 3.20 -10.21 -10.84
N THR A 138 4.24 -10.85 -11.39
CA THR A 138 5.62 -10.32 -11.43
C THR A 138 5.97 -9.61 -12.74
N HIS A 139 4.97 -9.17 -13.53
CA HIS A 139 5.18 -8.46 -14.79
C HIS A 139 4.53 -7.08 -14.73
N ALA A 140 5.17 -6.11 -15.35
CA ALA A 140 4.59 -4.80 -15.60
C ALA A 140 3.45 -4.88 -16.64
N PRO A 141 2.60 -3.84 -16.78
CA PRO A 141 1.52 -3.84 -17.78
C PRO A 141 1.96 -4.07 -19.22
N ASP A 142 3.18 -3.67 -19.55
CA ASP A 142 3.81 -3.90 -20.86
C ASP A 142 4.42 -5.29 -21.04
N GLY A 143 4.21 -6.20 -20.07
CA GLY A 143 4.67 -7.59 -20.10
C GLY A 143 6.10 -7.81 -19.65
N LYS A 144 6.88 -6.75 -19.33
CA LYS A 144 8.25 -6.89 -18.85
C LYS A 144 8.29 -7.42 -17.42
N PRO A 145 9.26 -8.32 -17.09
CA PRO A 145 9.37 -8.91 -15.77
C PRO A 145 9.86 -7.90 -14.72
N LEU A 146 9.48 -8.14 -13.48
CA LEU A 146 9.88 -7.40 -12.29
C LEU A 146 10.36 -8.35 -11.19
N ILE A 147 11.37 -7.92 -10.46
CA ILE A 147 11.89 -8.59 -9.27
C ILE A 147 11.43 -7.81 -8.03
N PHE A 148 11.06 -8.54 -6.97
CA PHE A 148 10.66 -7.95 -5.70
C PHE A 148 11.56 -8.51 -4.60
N VAL A 149 12.41 -7.64 -4.03
CA VAL A 149 13.35 -7.98 -2.97
C VAL A 149 12.87 -7.38 -1.65
N PRO A 150 12.79 -8.14 -0.55
CA PRO A 150 12.48 -7.58 0.77
C PRO A 150 13.43 -6.46 1.14
N LEU A 151 12.89 -5.39 1.72
CA LEU A 151 13.69 -4.28 2.25
C LEU A 151 13.78 -4.39 3.77
N GLU A 152 14.98 -4.57 4.29
CA GLU A 152 15.26 -4.44 5.71
C GLU A 152 15.31 -2.96 6.09
N SER A 153 14.55 -2.60 7.11
CA SER A 153 14.39 -1.20 7.49
C SER A 153 13.98 -1.09 8.96
N GLU A 154 14.39 0.01 9.61
CA GLU A 154 13.91 0.39 10.94
C GLU A 154 12.49 0.96 10.93
N VAL A 155 11.97 1.31 9.75
CA VAL A 155 10.59 1.79 9.61
C VAL A 155 9.64 0.60 9.76
N PRO A 156 8.66 0.66 10.68
CA PRO A 156 7.74 -0.44 10.88
C PRO A 156 6.94 -0.78 9.61
N PRO A 157 6.56 -2.07 9.44
CA PRO A 157 5.64 -2.46 8.38
C PRO A 157 4.35 -1.64 8.44
N LEU A 158 3.83 -1.29 7.27
CA LEU A 158 2.64 -0.44 7.16
C LEU A 158 1.37 -1.24 7.45
N PRO A 159 0.58 -0.92 8.51
CA PRO A 159 -0.68 -1.58 8.75
C PRO A 159 -1.73 -1.20 7.71
N VAL A 160 -2.43 -2.19 7.17
CA VAL A 160 -3.67 -2.03 6.41
C VAL A 160 -4.84 -2.56 7.22
N GLY A 161 -5.98 -1.88 7.16
CA GLY A 161 -7.13 -2.25 7.97
C GLY A 161 -8.42 -1.57 7.55
N LEU A 162 -9.48 -1.82 8.29
CA LEU A 162 -10.75 -1.13 8.17
C LEU A 162 -10.73 0.18 8.95
N LEU A 163 -11.17 1.23 8.28
CA LEU A 163 -11.35 2.57 8.82
C LEU A 163 -12.84 2.92 8.79
N SER A 164 -13.34 3.46 9.88
CA SER A 164 -14.74 3.91 10.03
C SER A 164 -14.86 5.07 11.01
N LEU A 165 -16.01 5.72 11.07
CA LEU A 165 -16.32 6.60 12.19
C LEU A 165 -16.39 5.80 13.51
N LYS A 166 -15.98 6.43 14.60
CA LYS A 166 -16.10 5.85 15.94
C LYS A 166 -17.53 5.45 16.25
N GLY A 167 -17.71 4.28 16.88
CA GLY A 167 -19.00 3.76 17.28
C GLY A 167 -19.73 2.90 16.23
N LEU A 168 -19.24 2.84 14.98
CA LEU A 168 -19.80 1.94 13.97
C LEU A 168 -19.32 0.49 14.13
N THR A 169 -18.18 0.28 14.79
CA THR A 169 -17.57 -1.05 15.03
C THR A 169 -18.45 -2.00 15.84
N THR A 170 -19.45 -1.49 16.57
CA THR A 170 -20.42 -2.29 17.33
C THR A 170 -21.49 -2.96 16.45
N ARG A 171 -21.63 -2.58 15.20
CA ARG A 171 -22.61 -3.17 14.29
C ARG A 171 -22.15 -4.56 13.85
N ARG A 172 -23.04 -5.57 13.95
CA ARG A 172 -22.75 -6.98 13.56
C ARG A 172 -22.22 -7.11 12.14
N ILE A 173 -22.73 -6.30 11.20
CA ILE A 173 -22.33 -6.34 9.81
C ILE A 173 -20.88 -5.87 9.61
N TYR A 174 -20.44 -4.88 10.41
CA TYR A 174 -19.08 -4.40 10.43
C TYR A 174 -18.11 -5.51 10.89
N SER A 175 -18.43 -6.15 12.03
CA SER A 175 -17.61 -7.25 12.58
C SER A 175 -17.52 -8.41 11.59
N ALA A 176 -18.64 -8.80 10.96
CA ALA A 176 -18.63 -9.86 9.94
C ALA A 176 -17.75 -9.50 8.73
N PHE A 177 -17.77 -8.24 8.28
CA PHE A 177 -16.90 -7.80 7.18
C PHE A 177 -15.42 -7.78 7.59
N LEU A 178 -15.11 -7.32 8.81
CA LEU A 178 -13.75 -7.33 9.35
C LEU A 178 -13.18 -8.76 9.45
N ASP A 179 -13.99 -9.70 9.93
CA ASP A 179 -13.57 -11.10 10.06
C ASP A 179 -13.29 -11.73 8.69
N LEU A 180 -14.14 -11.47 7.70
CA LEU A 180 -13.89 -11.88 6.32
C LEU A 180 -12.62 -11.26 5.75
N CYS A 181 -12.37 -9.97 5.99
CA CYS A 181 -11.14 -9.32 5.57
C CYS A 181 -9.91 -9.98 6.18
N ARG A 182 -9.94 -10.32 7.47
CA ARG A 182 -8.86 -11.02 8.16
C ARG A 182 -8.63 -12.43 7.61
N GLU A 183 -9.67 -13.10 7.16
CA GLU A 183 -9.58 -14.44 6.57
C GLU A 183 -8.99 -14.40 5.15
N GLU A 184 -9.49 -13.55 4.28
CA GLU A 184 -9.10 -13.51 2.87
C GLU A 184 -7.80 -12.72 2.58
N MET A 185 -7.36 -11.86 3.51
CA MET A 185 -6.15 -11.06 3.36
C MET A 185 -4.94 -11.61 4.14
N LYS A 186 -4.99 -12.87 4.56
CA LYS A 186 -3.87 -13.55 5.26
C LYS A 186 -2.58 -13.58 4.45
#